data_0440ff2f34f2187067e587ad1f1ecf64
#
_entry.id   0440ff2f34f2187067e587ad1f1ecf64
#
_cell.length_a   1.000
_cell.length_b   1.000
_cell.length_c   1.000
_cell.angle_alpha   90.00
_cell.angle_beta   90.00
_cell.angle_gamma   90.00
#
_symmetry.space_group_name_H-M   'P 1'
#
loop_
_entity.id
_entity.type
_entity.pdbx_description
1 polymer ?
#
loop_
_entity_poly.entity_id
_entity_poly.type
_entity_poly.pdbx_seq_one_letter_code
_entity_poly.pdbx_strand_id
1 'polypeptide(L)'
;EAPKLPLVVVLDNVRSLHNVGSVFRTADAFRLSGVCLCGITGRPPMVEIHKTALGAEDSVDWEYFEDPLAAVEALRRRGYLIFAVEQVAGSRPLHQLRLSPDQKYALVLGNEVKGVTQSVVDASDAAVEIPQYGTKHSLNVSVSAGIVLWEFAKQLGFSYE
;
A
#
# COMPACT_ATOMS: atom_id res chain seq x y z
N GLU A 1 -5.43 -13.02 -20.08
CA GLU A 1 -4.95 -11.99 -19.16
C GLU A 1 -4.17 -12.60 -18.01
N ALA A 2 -3.16 -11.89 -17.59
CA ALA A 2 -2.34 -12.32 -16.46
C ALA A 2 -3.12 -12.17 -15.15
N PRO A 3 -3.01 -13.12 -14.22
CA PRO A 3 -3.70 -13.01 -12.94
C PRO A 3 -3.15 -11.87 -12.09
N LYS A 4 -3.99 -11.31 -11.23
CA LYS A 4 -3.57 -10.31 -10.25
C LYS A 4 -2.74 -10.95 -9.15
N LEU A 5 -1.78 -10.19 -8.61
CA LEU A 5 -1.05 -10.64 -7.43
C LEU A 5 -1.94 -10.54 -6.18
N PRO A 6 -1.78 -11.46 -5.22
CA PRO A 6 -2.55 -11.42 -3.97
C PRO A 6 -2.01 -10.35 -3.02
N LEU A 7 -2.03 -9.12 -3.49
CA LEU A 7 -1.44 -7.96 -2.84
C LEU A 7 -2.36 -6.76 -3.00
N VAL A 8 -2.65 -6.09 -1.88
CA VAL A 8 -3.50 -4.90 -1.84
C VAL A 8 -2.71 -3.80 -1.12
N VAL A 9 -2.86 -2.57 -1.57
CA VAL A 9 -2.31 -1.41 -0.87
C VAL A 9 -3.46 -0.62 -0.25
N VAL A 10 -3.29 -0.21 1.00
CA VAL A 10 -4.25 0.59 1.76
C VAL A 10 -3.64 1.97 1.98
N LEU A 11 -4.35 3.01 1.58
CA LEU A 11 -3.93 4.39 1.76
C LEU A 11 -4.71 5.00 2.92
N ASP A 12 -4.04 5.16 4.05
CA ASP A 12 -4.61 5.62 5.31
C ASP A 12 -4.45 7.14 5.41
N ASN A 13 -5.50 7.86 5.00
CA ASN A 13 -5.55 9.32 5.09
C ASN A 13 -4.39 10.00 4.33
N VAL A 14 -4.11 9.52 3.13
CA VAL A 14 -3.11 10.12 2.25
C VAL A 14 -3.72 11.39 1.64
N ARG A 15 -3.10 12.56 1.90
CA ARG A 15 -3.63 13.86 1.50
C ARG A 15 -3.37 14.19 0.04
N SER A 16 -2.19 13.89 -0.44
CA SER A 16 -1.77 14.29 -1.78
C SER A 16 -2.46 13.47 -2.85
N LEU A 17 -3.24 14.11 -3.69
CA LEU A 17 -3.90 13.46 -4.82
C LEU A 17 -2.88 12.94 -5.84
N HIS A 18 -1.73 13.60 -5.95
CA HIS A 18 -0.64 13.13 -6.80
C HIS A 18 -0.05 11.82 -6.27
N ASN A 19 0.09 11.69 -4.95
CA ASN A 19 0.55 10.43 -4.33
C ASN A 19 -0.45 9.31 -4.60
N VAL A 20 -1.74 9.59 -4.48
CA VAL A 20 -2.80 8.61 -4.77
C VAL A 20 -2.69 8.11 -6.21
N GLY A 21 -2.60 9.03 -7.16
CA GLY A 21 -2.45 8.66 -8.57
C GLY A 21 -1.18 7.87 -8.85
N SER A 22 -0.06 8.25 -8.25
CA SER A 22 1.20 7.53 -8.39
C SER A 22 1.10 6.10 -7.85
N VAL A 23 0.38 5.90 -6.74
CA VAL A 23 0.16 4.57 -6.18
C VAL A 23 -0.69 3.72 -7.12
N PHE A 24 -1.73 4.30 -7.72
CA PHE A 24 -2.53 3.57 -8.73
C PHE A 24 -1.65 3.10 -9.89
N ARG A 25 -0.77 3.98 -10.37
CA ARG A 25 0.12 3.65 -11.48
C ARG A 25 1.07 2.50 -11.13
N THR A 26 1.62 2.52 -9.92
CA THR A 26 2.48 1.43 -9.43
C THR A 26 1.68 0.15 -9.24
N ALA A 27 0.47 0.25 -8.70
CA ALA A 27 -0.42 -0.90 -8.50
C ALA A 27 -0.75 -1.58 -9.83
N ASP A 28 -1.00 -0.80 -10.87
CA ASP A 28 -1.25 -1.32 -12.21
C ASP A 28 0.01 -2.02 -12.74
N ALA A 29 1.17 -1.40 -12.60
CA ALA A 29 2.43 -1.93 -13.10
C ALA A 29 2.73 -3.31 -12.53
N PHE A 30 2.39 -3.56 -11.27
CA PHE A 30 2.66 -4.84 -10.59
C PHE A 30 1.42 -5.72 -10.49
N ARG A 31 0.33 -5.34 -11.12
CA ARG A 31 -0.93 -6.11 -11.16
C ARG A 31 -1.45 -6.46 -9.77
N LEU A 32 -1.52 -5.47 -8.88
CA LEU A 32 -2.10 -5.65 -7.57
C LEU A 32 -3.60 -6.01 -7.69
N SER A 33 -4.09 -6.73 -6.70
CA SER A 33 -5.52 -7.07 -6.62
C SER A 33 -6.39 -5.84 -6.33
N GLY A 34 -5.85 -4.82 -5.68
CA GLY A 34 -6.65 -3.64 -5.43
C GLY A 34 -5.97 -2.57 -4.60
N VAL A 35 -6.67 -1.45 -4.47
CA VAL A 35 -6.28 -0.29 -3.66
C VAL A 35 -7.46 0.04 -2.75
N CYS A 36 -7.21 0.21 -1.46
CA CYS A 36 -8.20 0.72 -0.52
C CYS A 36 -7.87 2.17 -0.21
N LEU A 37 -8.85 3.05 -0.38
CA LEU A 37 -8.72 4.49 -0.14
C LEU A 37 -9.50 4.83 1.12
N CYS A 38 -8.82 5.36 2.13
CA CYS A 38 -9.43 5.51 3.47
C CYS A 38 -9.41 6.94 3.96
N GLY A 39 -10.51 7.34 4.61
CA GLY A 39 -10.61 8.64 5.27
C GLY A 39 -10.56 9.80 4.29
N ILE A 40 -9.62 10.71 4.47
CA ILE A 40 -9.47 11.89 3.61
C ILE A 40 -8.82 11.59 2.26
N THR A 41 -8.35 10.35 2.05
CA THR A 41 -7.75 9.96 0.77
C THR A 41 -8.74 10.21 -0.37
N GLY A 42 -8.28 10.92 -1.41
CA GLY A 42 -9.12 11.20 -2.57
C GLY A 42 -9.44 9.95 -3.36
N ARG A 43 -10.49 10.06 -4.17
CA ARG A 43 -11.01 8.93 -4.97
C ARG A 43 -11.15 9.32 -6.43
N PRO A 44 -10.97 8.36 -7.37
CA PRO A 44 -11.37 8.62 -8.74
C PRO A 44 -12.85 9.01 -8.80
N PRO A 45 -13.28 9.88 -9.75
CA PRO A 45 -12.54 10.31 -10.92
C PRO A 45 -11.86 11.69 -10.79
N MET A 46 -11.30 12.03 -9.66
CA MET A 46 -10.68 13.34 -9.48
C MET A 46 -9.54 13.58 -10.49
N VAL A 47 -9.55 14.75 -11.13
CA VAL A 47 -8.59 15.10 -12.18
C VAL A 47 -7.13 15.04 -11.66
N GLU A 48 -6.89 15.51 -10.45
CA GLU A 48 -5.55 15.51 -9.88
C GLU A 48 -4.98 14.10 -9.69
N ILE A 49 -5.84 13.12 -9.42
CA ILE A 49 -5.43 11.72 -9.37
C ILE A 49 -5.03 11.24 -10.76
N HIS A 50 -5.85 11.56 -11.76
CA HIS A 50 -5.59 11.15 -13.14
C HIS A 50 -4.25 11.68 -13.68
N LYS A 51 -3.82 12.86 -13.24
CA LYS A 51 -2.56 13.46 -13.70
C LYS A 51 -1.33 12.58 -13.46
N THR A 52 -1.34 11.76 -12.42
CA THR A 52 -0.24 10.84 -12.11
C THR A 52 -0.61 9.39 -12.35
N ALA A 53 -1.88 9.03 -12.23
CA ALA A 53 -2.36 7.67 -12.48
C ALA A 53 -2.36 7.33 -13.98
N LEU A 54 -2.65 8.30 -14.83
CA LEU A 54 -2.62 8.17 -16.30
C LEU A 54 -3.49 7.02 -16.82
N GLY A 55 -4.66 6.81 -16.22
CA GLY A 55 -5.59 5.75 -16.61
C GLY A 55 -5.52 4.49 -15.78
N ALA A 56 -4.48 4.33 -14.95
CA ALA A 56 -4.36 3.16 -14.08
C ALA A 56 -5.54 3.04 -13.12
N GLU A 57 -6.17 4.17 -12.77
CA GLU A 57 -7.34 4.18 -11.90
C GLU A 57 -8.55 3.45 -12.50
N ASP A 58 -8.55 3.23 -13.80
CA ASP A 58 -9.60 2.48 -14.50
C ASP A 58 -9.25 0.99 -14.62
N SER A 59 -8.00 0.63 -14.42
CA SER A 59 -7.49 -0.74 -14.58
C SER A 59 -7.33 -1.48 -13.26
N VAL A 60 -7.20 -0.76 -12.16
CA VAL A 60 -6.99 -1.32 -10.83
C VAL A 60 -8.29 -1.18 -10.03
N ASP A 61 -8.74 -2.28 -9.47
CA ASP A 61 -9.92 -2.26 -8.59
C ASP A 61 -9.61 -1.46 -7.34
N TRP A 62 -10.59 -0.69 -6.87
CA TRP A 62 -10.43 0.08 -5.64
C TRP A 62 -11.73 0.11 -4.85
N GLU A 63 -11.59 0.31 -3.54
CA GLU A 63 -12.69 0.48 -2.61
C GLU A 63 -12.39 1.68 -1.70
N TYR A 64 -13.45 2.35 -1.28
CA TYR A 64 -13.33 3.42 -0.29
C TYR A 64 -13.84 2.95 1.06
N PHE A 65 -13.13 3.30 2.12
CA PHE A 65 -13.55 3.09 3.51
C PHE A 65 -13.39 4.40 4.26
N GLU A 66 -14.43 4.80 4.98
CA GLU A 66 -14.36 6.02 5.78
C GLU A 66 -13.31 5.88 6.90
N ASP A 67 -13.23 4.69 7.50
CA ASP A 67 -12.28 4.38 8.58
C ASP A 67 -11.25 3.37 8.08
N PRO A 68 -9.94 3.68 8.17
CA PRO A 68 -8.91 2.73 7.74
C PRO A 68 -8.94 1.42 8.53
N LEU A 69 -9.39 1.44 9.78
CA LEU A 69 -9.53 0.21 10.55
C LEU A 69 -10.58 -0.71 9.94
N ALA A 70 -11.66 -0.15 9.40
CA ALA A 70 -12.69 -0.93 8.71
C ALA A 70 -12.11 -1.62 7.47
N ALA A 71 -11.23 -0.95 6.75
CA ALA A 71 -10.54 -1.54 5.59
C ALA A 71 -9.67 -2.73 6.02
N VAL A 72 -8.90 -2.55 7.08
CA VAL A 72 -8.04 -3.61 7.63
C VAL A 72 -8.86 -4.82 8.05
N GLU A 73 -9.96 -4.59 8.75
CA GLU A 73 -10.84 -5.68 9.20
C GLU A 73 -11.48 -6.42 8.02
N ALA A 74 -11.91 -5.69 6.99
CA ALA A 74 -12.48 -6.30 5.79
C ALA A 74 -11.43 -7.16 5.07
N LEU A 75 -10.21 -6.67 4.93
CA LEU A 75 -9.14 -7.41 4.29
C LEU A 75 -8.75 -8.64 5.10
N ARG A 76 -8.73 -8.53 6.41
CA ARG A 76 -8.44 -9.68 7.28
C ARG A 76 -9.48 -10.79 7.07
N ARG A 77 -10.75 -10.43 7.00
CA ARG A 77 -11.83 -11.40 6.72
C ARG A 77 -11.67 -12.06 5.35
N ARG A 78 -11.01 -11.38 4.41
CA ARG A 78 -10.74 -11.91 3.06
C ARG A 78 -9.46 -12.72 3.00
N GLY A 79 -8.77 -12.92 4.13
CA GLY A 79 -7.58 -13.75 4.21
C GLY A 79 -6.26 -13.02 4.06
N TYR A 80 -6.25 -11.70 4.13
CA TYR A 80 -5.01 -10.92 4.03
C TYR A 80 -4.30 -10.79 5.37
N LEU A 81 -2.99 -10.91 5.37
CA LEU A 81 -2.14 -10.45 6.46
C LEU A 81 -1.85 -8.97 6.24
N ILE A 82 -1.90 -8.20 7.32
CA ILE A 82 -1.81 -6.73 7.26
C ILE A 82 -0.43 -6.30 7.75
N PHE A 83 0.29 -5.58 6.90
CA PHE A 83 1.61 -5.04 7.24
C PHE A 83 1.54 -3.51 7.15
N ALA A 84 1.78 -2.84 8.27
CA ALA A 84 1.90 -1.38 8.27
C ALA A 84 3.30 -0.99 7.82
N VAL A 85 3.40 -0.07 6.87
CA VAL A 85 4.69 0.48 6.44
C VAL A 85 4.99 1.64 7.38
N GLU A 86 5.76 1.34 8.43
CA GLU A 86 6.02 2.29 9.51
C GLU A 86 7.27 1.90 10.27
N GLN A 87 7.99 2.89 10.77
CA GLN A 87 9.17 2.68 11.60
C GLN A 87 8.74 2.77 13.07
N VAL A 88 8.50 1.63 13.68
CA VAL A 88 8.04 1.53 15.07
C VAL A 88 8.83 0.42 15.78
N ALA A 89 8.67 0.34 17.10
CA ALA A 89 9.30 -0.74 17.86
C ALA A 89 8.86 -2.08 17.30
N GLY A 90 9.84 -2.95 17.03
CA GLY A 90 9.57 -4.28 16.48
C GLY A 90 9.33 -4.34 14.98
N SER A 91 9.45 -3.21 14.28
CA SER A 91 9.32 -3.23 12.81
C SER A 91 10.43 -4.08 12.19
N ARG A 92 10.09 -4.74 11.08
CA ARG A 92 11.00 -5.63 10.36
C ARG A 92 11.62 -4.88 9.19
N PRO A 93 12.95 -4.91 9.04
CA PRO A 93 13.58 -4.30 7.85
C PRO A 93 13.11 -4.98 6.57
N LEU A 94 12.74 -4.20 5.57
CA LEU A 94 12.19 -4.71 4.32
C LEU A 94 13.10 -5.74 3.66
N HIS A 95 14.41 -5.51 3.66
CA HIS A 95 15.37 -6.39 2.99
C HIS A 95 15.55 -7.75 3.68
N GLN A 96 15.06 -7.90 4.91
CA GLN A 96 15.12 -9.16 5.66
C GLN A 96 13.79 -9.90 5.66
N LEU A 97 12.77 -9.30 5.07
CA LEU A 97 11.43 -9.87 5.09
C LEU A 97 11.36 -11.10 4.16
N ARG A 98 10.68 -12.14 4.64
CA ARG A 98 10.42 -13.34 3.84
C ARG A 98 8.93 -13.60 3.84
N LEU A 99 8.31 -13.59 2.65
CA LEU A 99 6.88 -13.78 2.46
C LEU A 99 6.59 -15.23 2.07
N SER A 100 5.37 -15.66 2.40
CA SER A 100 4.87 -16.95 1.95
C SER A 100 4.16 -16.74 0.60
N PRO A 101 4.50 -17.51 -0.44
CA PRO A 101 3.87 -17.35 -1.76
C PRO A 101 2.39 -17.69 -1.78
N ASP A 102 1.90 -18.42 -0.78
CA ASP A 102 0.50 -18.84 -0.71
C ASP A 102 -0.36 -17.89 0.15
N GLN A 103 0.22 -16.82 0.65
CA GLN A 103 -0.45 -15.89 1.53
C GLN A 103 -0.83 -14.61 0.79
N LYS A 104 -1.97 -14.03 1.12
CA LYS A 104 -2.38 -12.71 0.65
C LYS A 104 -1.88 -11.65 1.61
N TYR A 105 -1.39 -10.54 1.08
CA TYR A 105 -0.80 -9.46 1.88
C TYR A 105 -1.44 -8.12 1.56
N ALA A 106 -1.63 -7.30 2.59
CA ALA A 106 -2.04 -5.92 2.44
C ALA A 106 -1.01 -5.02 3.11
N LEU A 107 -0.64 -3.96 2.40
CA LEU A 107 0.34 -2.98 2.87
C LEU A 107 -0.37 -1.67 3.15
N VAL A 108 -0.20 -1.12 4.35
CA VAL A 108 -0.81 0.15 4.73
C VAL A 108 0.23 1.26 4.68
N LEU A 109 -0.02 2.26 3.86
CA LEU A 109 0.77 3.49 3.77
C LEU A 109 -0.02 4.60 4.45
N GLY A 110 0.63 5.41 5.24
CA GLY A 110 -0.02 6.41 6.05
C GLY A 110 0.07 7.84 5.53
N ASN A 111 -0.55 8.73 6.28
CA ASN A 111 -0.54 10.16 6.02
C ASN A 111 0.89 10.69 5.93
N GLU A 112 1.10 11.66 5.04
CA GLU A 112 2.43 12.22 4.76
C GLU A 112 3.10 12.87 5.96
N VAL A 113 2.32 13.30 6.94
CA VAL A 113 2.83 13.92 8.16
C VAL A 113 2.70 13.01 9.37
N LYS A 114 1.55 12.39 9.55
CA LYS A 114 1.21 11.62 10.75
C LYS A 114 1.56 10.13 10.67
N GLY A 115 1.83 9.63 9.47
CA GLY A 115 2.06 8.20 9.27
C GLY A 115 0.78 7.38 9.35
N VAL A 116 0.92 6.09 9.61
CA VAL A 116 -0.21 5.16 9.74
C VAL A 116 -0.93 5.41 11.06
N THR A 117 -2.26 5.43 11.03
CA THR A 117 -3.09 5.59 12.23
C THR A 117 -2.69 4.55 13.28
N GLN A 118 -2.55 4.96 14.53
CA GLN A 118 -2.07 4.08 15.60
C GLN A 118 -2.93 2.84 15.77
N SER A 119 -4.26 2.98 15.69
CA SER A 119 -5.15 1.82 15.79
C SER A 119 -4.92 0.80 14.68
N VAL A 120 -4.53 1.27 13.50
CA VAL A 120 -4.20 0.40 12.36
C VAL A 120 -2.86 -0.29 12.60
N VAL A 121 -1.86 0.42 13.10
CA VAL A 121 -0.58 -0.19 13.48
C VAL A 121 -0.82 -1.30 14.51
N ASP A 122 -1.62 -1.01 15.53
CA ASP A 122 -1.92 -1.97 16.60
C ASP A 122 -2.66 -3.20 16.06
N ALA A 123 -3.49 -3.02 15.05
CA ALA A 123 -4.27 -4.11 14.44
C ALA A 123 -3.50 -4.86 13.36
N SER A 124 -2.33 -4.37 12.97
CA SER A 124 -1.53 -4.98 11.91
C SER A 124 -0.82 -6.25 12.43
N ASP A 125 -0.58 -7.20 11.54
CA ASP A 125 0.13 -8.43 11.88
C ASP A 125 1.62 -8.16 12.04
N ALA A 126 2.15 -7.16 11.35
CA ALA A 126 3.54 -6.74 11.48
C ALA A 126 3.69 -5.31 10.95
N ALA A 127 4.78 -4.67 11.31
CA ALA A 127 5.23 -3.43 10.69
C ALA A 127 6.49 -3.74 9.89
N VAL A 128 6.61 -3.10 8.73
CA VAL A 128 7.79 -3.22 7.88
C VAL A 128 8.37 -1.82 7.67
N GLU A 129 9.69 -1.72 7.78
CA GLU A 129 10.36 -0.44 7.57
C GLU A 129 11.35 -0.52 6.41
N ILE A 130 11.46 0.58 5.69
CA ILE A 130 12.52 0.78 4.70
C ILE A 130 13.69 1.38 5.44
N PRO A 131 14.85 0.70 5.54
CA PRO A 131 16.02 1.29 6.20
C PRO A 131 16.42 2.58 5.51
N GLN A 132 16.57 3.65 6.29
CA GLN A 132 16.91 4.97 5.80
C GLN A 132 18.06 5.52 6.63
N TYR A 133 19.04 6.11 5.96
CA TYR A 133 20.27 6.58 6.58
C TYR A 133 20.43 8.10 6.48
N GLY A 134 19.42 8.78 5.95
CA GLY A 134 19.42 10.22 5.89
C GLY A 134 19.06 10.87 7.22
N THR A 135 19.18 12.19 7.29
CA THR A 135 18.99 12.93 8.53
C THR A 135 17.86 13.96 8.48
N LYS A 136 17.24 14.17 7.33
CA LYS A 136 16.25 15.25 7.18
C LYS A 136 14.81 14.77 7.28
N HIS A 137 14.34 14.05 6.28
CA HIS A 137 12.94 13.69 6.17
C HIS A 137 12.78 12.22 5.78
N SER A 138 11.62 11.66 6.10
CA SER A 138 11.24 10.34 5.60
C SER A 138 10.96 10.43 4.09
N LEU A 139 10.91 9.26 3.45
CA LEU A 139 10.62 9.16 2.02
C LEU A 139 9.17 9.60 1.74
N ASN A 140 8.96 10.15 0.55
CA ASN A 140 7.63 10.44 0.02
C ASN A 140 6.80 9.16 0.03
N VAL A 141 5.49 9.27 0.32
CA VAL A 141 4.59 8.13 0.44
C VAL A 141 4.56 7.28 -0.84
N SER A 142 4.46 7.91 -2.00
CA SER A 142 4.41 7.15 -3.26
C SER A 142 5.73 6.47 -3.58
N VAL A 143 6.85 7.06 -3.16
CA VAL A 143 8.17 6.43 -3.30
C VAL A 143 8.27 5.23 -2.38
N SER A 144 7.87 5.38 -1.11
CA SER A 144 7.83 4.27 -0.16
C SER A 144 6.94 3.14 -0.68
N ALA A 145 5.78 3.49 -1.22
CA ALA A 145 4.87 2.51 -1.81
C ALA A 145 5.56 1.72 -2.93
N GLY A 146 6.24 2.42 -3.84
CA GLY A 146 6.95 1.78 -4.95
C GLY A 146 8.00 0.79 -4.47
N ILE A 147 8.80 1.19 -3.47
CA ILE A 147 9.86 0.33 -2.93
C ILE A 147 9.28 -0.92 -2.28
N VAL A 148 8.28 -0.76 -1.41
CA VAL A 148 7.69 -1.88 -0.68
C VAL A 148 6.90 -2.79 -1.62
N LEU A 149 6.13 -2.22 -2.52
CA LEU A 149 5.34 -3.00 -3.48
C LEU A 149 6.23 -3.79 -4.42
N TRP A 150 7.36 -3.23 -4.85
CA TRP A 150 8.34 -3.96 -5.66
C TRP A 150 8.85 -5.21 -4.91
N GLU A 151 9.25 -5.06 -3.66
CA GLU A 151 9.78 -6.17 -2.87
C GLU A 151 8.72 -7.26 -2.66
N PHE A 152 7.49 -6.86 -2.35
CA PHE A 152 6.39 -7.83 -2.17
C PHE A 152 6.05 -8.53 -3.48
N ALA A 153 5.93 -7.77 -4.57
CA ALA A 153 5.61 -8.34 -5.87
C ALA A 153 6.69 -9.30 -6.34
N LYS A 154 7.94 -8.97 -6.11
CA LYS A 154 9.07 -9.84 -6.44
C LYS A 154 8.98 -11.17 -5.70
N GLN A 155 8.67 -11.12 -4.39
CA GLN A 155 8.58 -12.34 -3.59
C GLN A 155 7.31 -13.16 -3.87
N LEU A 156 6.22 -12.50 -4.24
CA LEU A 156 4.96 -13.20 -4.55
C LEU A 156 4.94 -13.79 -5.96
N GLY A 157 5.97 -13.54 -6.72
CA GLY A 157 6.19 -14.18 -7.98
C GLY A 157 5.77 -13.39 -9.20
N PHE A 158 6.73 -12.79 -9.87
CA PHE A 158 6.53 -12.32 -11.22
C PHE A 158 6.60 -13.52 -12.15
N SER A 159 5.71 -13.55 -13.12
CA SER A 159 5.81 -14.48 -14.24
C SER A 159 5.75 -13.67 -15.52
N TYR A 160 6.76 -13.82 -16.35
CA TYR A 160 6.82 -13.21 -17.67
C TYR A 160 6.48 -14.20 -18.77
N GLU A 161 5.96 -15.34 -18.38
CA GLU A 161 5.55 -16.38 -19.32
C GLU A 161 4.13 -16.19 -19.82
#